data_1d94ed6ea67f002262aaddfa7380362a
#
_entry.id   1d94ed6ea67f002262aaddfa7380362a
#
_cell.length_a   1.000
_cell.length_b   1.000
_cell.length_c   1.000
_cell.angle_alpha   90.00
_cell.angle_beta   90.00
_cell.angle_gamma   90.00
#
_symmetry.space_group_name_H-M   'P 1'
#
loop_
_entity.id
_entity.type
_entity.pdbx_description
1 polymer ?
#
loop_
_entity_poly.entity_id
_entity_poly.type
_entity_poly.pdbx_seq_one_letter_code
_entity_poly.pdbx_strand_id
1 'polypeptide(L)'
;LTAAIKEQADKFCHVMLGGLTHEPVQKLSAKLQEFLPGDLDYCFFSDSGSVAVEVSLKMALQYHVNKGNHRPLVLALNRAYHGDTFKAMEVGDDDDYHFAFEQKDGVDQKKGCIHIPTTIPALEEAFQKYHDQLNCFIVEPLLQGAGGMQMYDISFLKRARELCSQYDVLLIFDEVATGFGRTGHRFVADVVLPDILVLGKALTGGYIGHACTVANHKVYEAFYSDDDRKALMHGPTFMGNALACAVSLKAIEIFERDDYMSKIKNIEAITRRELADFQDERIKEIRIMG
;
A
#
# COMPACT_ATOMS: atom_id res chain seq x y z
N LEU A 1 23.75 -1.65 -0.92
CA LEU A 1 22.94 -0.83 0.00
C LEU A 1 23.82 -0.15 1.06
N THR A 2 24.68 -0.89 1.79
CA THR A 2 25.56 -0.33 2.82
C THR A 2 26.40 0.84 2.32
N ALA A 3 26.95 0.75 1.10
CA ALA A 3 27.75 1.83 0.50
C ALA A 3 26.90 3.10 0.28
N ALA A 4 25.66 2.98 -0.16
CA ALA A 4 24.76 4.12 -0.34
C ALA A 4 24.45 4.85 0.98
N ILE A 5 24.27 4.08 2.08
CA ILE A 5 24.11 4.68 3.43
C ILE A 5 25.35 5.48 3.83
N LYS A 6 26.53 4.88 3.71
CA LYS A 6 27.79 5.54 4.09
C LYS A 6 28.00 6.82 3.28
N GLU A 7 27.84 6.74 1.97
CA GLU A 7 27.98 7.89 1.07
C GLU A 7 27.00 9.03 1.44
N GLN A 8 25.73 8.70 1.74
CA GLN A 8 24.78 9.72 2.12
C GLN A 8 25.02 10.27 3.53
N ALA A 9 25.46 9.42 4.48
CA ALA A 9 25.79 9.85 5.84
C ALA A 9 26.92 10.86 5.88
N ASP A 10 27.89 10.75 4.95
CA ASP A 10 28.99 11.69 4.83
C ASP A 10 28.57 13.06 4.26
N LYS A 11 27.39 13.15 3.61
CA LYS A 11 26.89 14.39 2.99
C LYS A 11 26.10 15.26 3.98
N PHE A 12 25.01 14.73 4.51
CA PHE A 12 24.16 15.39 5.51
C PHE A 12 23.17 14.39 6.15
N CYS A 13 22.69 14.73 7.36
CA CYS A 13 21.79 13.86 8.11
C CYS A 13 20.32 13.94 7.63
N HIS A 14 19.72 15.13 7.64
CA HIS A 14 18.30 15.32 7.31
C HIS A 14 18.01 16.78 6.96
N VAL A 15 17.02 16.97 6.10
CA VAL A 15 16.37 18.25 5.79
C VAL A 15 14.87 18.02 5.76
N MET A 16 14.13 18.75 6.60
CA MET A 16 12.67 18.67 6.63
C MET A 16 12.05 19.20 5.31
N LEU A 17 11.14 18.45 4.71
CA LEU A 17 10.54 18.78 3.41
C LEU A 17 9.48 19.89 3.45
N GLY A 18 9.19 20.47 4.61
CA GLY A 18 8.30 21.62 4.76
C GLY A 18 8.94 22.92 4.24
N GLY A 19 8.86 23.16 2.95
CA GLY A 19 9.42 24.32 2.27
C GLY A 19 10.87 24.15 1.77
N LEU A 20 11.51 23.02 2.04
CA LEU A 20 12.85 22.65 1.54
C LEU A 20 12.78 21.31 0.80
N THR A 21 13.83 21.01 0.04
CA THR A 21 14.02 19.71 -0.61
C THR A 21 15.47 19.30 -0.63
N HIS A 22 15.77 18.07 -1.05
CA HIS A 22 17.12 17.55 -1.18
C HIS A 22 17.25 16.52 -2.31
N GLU A 23 18.46 16.37 -2.83
CA GLU A 23 18.74 15.52 -3.98
C GLU A 23 18.25 14.05 -3.83
N PRO A 24 18.49 13.34 -2.70
CA PRO A 24 18.02 11.96 -2.55
C PRO A 24 16.51 11.80 -2.73
N VAL A 25 15.68 12.69 -2.18
CA VAL A 25 14.22 12.58 -2.33
C VAL A 25 13.77 12.88 -3.74
N GLN A 26 14.39 13.88 -4.41
CA GLN A 26 14.08 14.20 -5.80
C GLN A 26 14.40 13.03 -6.73
N LYS A 27 15.60 12.43 -6.58
CA LYS A 27 16.01 11.26 -7.36
C LYS A 27 15.11 10.05 -7.12
N LEU A 28 14.73 9.79 -5.87
CA LEU A 28 13.84 8.68 -5.56
C LEU A 28 12.44 8.92 -6.14
N SER A 29 11.89 10.13 -6.03
CA SER A 29 10.58 10.46 -6.63
C SER A 29 10.59 10.27 -8.14
N ALA A 30 11.61 10.80 -8.84
CA ALA A 30 11.77 10.61 -10.28
C ALA A 30 11.90 9.12 -10.65
N LYS A 31 12.68 8.36 -9.85
CA LYS A 31 12.84 6.92 -10.09
C LYS A 31 11.54 6.15 -9.87
N LEU A 32 10.74 6.50 -8.87
CA LEU A 32 9.45 5.87 -8.63
C LEU A 32 8.45 6.16 -9.77
N GLN A 33 8.41 7.38 -10.31
CA GLN A 33 7.59 7.72 -11.48
C GLN A 33 7.93 6.86 -12.71
N GLU A 34 9.21 6.55 -12.93
CA GLU A 34 9.63 5.66 -14.02
C GLU A 34 9.35 4.18 -13.72
N PHE A 35 9.40 3.80 -12.44
CA PHE A 35 9.35 2.42 -12.00
C PHE A 35 7.92 1.91 -11.76
N LEU A 36 6.99 2.79 -11.44
CA LEU A 36 5.58 2.44 -11.17
C LEU A 36 4.73 2.53 -12.44
N PRO A 37 3.62 1.78 -12.50
CA PRO A 37 2.75 1.79 -13.68
C PRO A 37 1.81 3.01 -13.70
N GLY A 38 1.34 3.35 -14.90
CA GLY A 38 0.29 4.34 -15.12
C GLY A 38 0.73 5.76 -14.79
N ASP A 39 -0.10 6.47 -14.05
CA ASP A 39 0.08 7.85 -13.60
C ASP A 39 0.26 7.96 -12.08
N LEU A 40 0.85 6.92 -11.45
CA LEU A 40 1.24 6.91 -10.05
C LEU A 40 2.51 7.74 -9.83
N ASP A 41 2.36 9.08 -9.87
CA ASP A 41 3.46 10.02 -9.99
C ASP A 41 3.73 10.84 -8.72
N TYR A 42 2.77 10.91 -7.79
CA TYR A 42 2.82 11.83 -6.66
C TYR A 42 3.16 11.10 -5.36
N CYS A 43 4.43 11.21 -4.96
CA CYS A 43 4.99 10.49 -3.82
C CYS A 43 4.86 11.29 -2.51
N PHE A 44 4.36 10.64 -1.46
CA PHE A 44 4.42 11.11 -0.09
C PHE A 44 5.21 10.08 0.74
N PHE A 45 6.35 10.50 1.28
CA PHE A 45 7.24 9.61 2.04
C PHE A 45 6.90 9.59 3.53
N SER A 46 7.05 8.42 4.13
CA SER A 46 6.88 8.19 5.57
C SER A 46 7.90 7.16 6.07
N ASP A 47 7.98 6.96 7.36
CA ASP A 47 8.98 6.12 8.03
C ASP A 47 8.49 4.69 8.30
N SER A 48 7.23 4.40 8.09
CA SER A 48 6.67 3.04 8.22
C SER A 48 5.49 2.80 7.29
N GLY A 49 5.21 1.52 7.01
CA GLY A 49 4.04 1.10 6.22
C GLY A 49 2.73 1.52 6.88
N SER A 50 2.62 1.39 8.22
CA SER A 50 1.41 1.81 8.95
C SER A 50 1.12 3.29 8.78
N VAL A 51 2.15 4.16 8.85
CA VAL A 51 2.00 5.60 8.61
C VAL A 51 1.66 5.88 7.15
N ALA A 52 2.24 5.16 6.19
CA ALA A 52 1.88 5.32 4.77
C ALA A 52 0.42 4.92 4.50
N VAL A 53 -0.11 3.90 5.16
CA VAL A 53 -1.54 3.55 5.14
C VAL A 53 -2.38 4.68 5.73
N GLU A 54 -2.01 5.23 6.91
CA GLU A 54 -2.69 6.40 7.48
C GLU A 54 -2.77 7.58 6.51
N VAL A 55 -1.66 7.85 5.79
CA VAL A 55 -1.60 8.90 4.78
C VAL A 55 -2.55 8.60 3.62
N SER A 56 -2.58 7.36 3.12
CA SER A 56 -3.47 6.96 2.04
C SER A 56 -4.95 7.12 2.39
N LEU A 57 -5.33 6.74 3.61
CA LEU A 57 -6.69 6.89 4.12
C LEU A 57 -7.09 8.37 4.32
N LYS A 58 -6.14 9.20 4.81
CA LYS A 58 -6.33 10.66 4.89
C LYS A 58 -6.52 11.28 3.51
N MET A 59 -5.69 10.89 2.53
CA MET A 59 -5.83 11.34 1.15
C MET A 59 -7.21 10.97 0.60
N ALA A 60 -7.66 9.73 0.81
CA ALA A 60 -8.95 9.28 0.31
C ALA A 60 -10.14 10.04 0.93
N LEU A 61 -10.13 10.21 2.24
CA LEU A 61 -11.17 10.98 2.92
C LEU A 61 -11.19 12.44 2.45
N GLN A 62 -10.01 13.09 2.46
CA GLN A 62 -9.90 14.52 2.11
C GLN A 62 -10.14 14.77 0.62
N TYR A 63 -9.83 13.82 -0.28
CA TYR A 63 -10.19 13.89 -1.70
C TYR A 63 -11.69 14.19 -1.88
N HIS A 64 -12.55 13.46 -1.20
CA HIS A 64 -13.98 13.67 -1.27
C HIS A 64 -14.42 14.98 -0.60
N VAL A 65 -13.84 15.30 0.55
CA VAL A 65 -14.12 16.58 1.25
C VAL A 65 -13.74 17.77 0.36
N ASN A 66 -12.59 17.74 -0.28
CA ASN A 66 -12.13 18.81 -1.18
C ASN A 66 -13.01 18.97 -2.43
N LYS A 67 -13.74 17.91 -2.80
CA LYS A 67 -14.75 17.92 -3.88
C LYS A 67 -16.17 18.26 -3.37
N GLY A 68 -16.33 18.60 -2.10
CA GLY A 68 -17.62 18.94 -1.49
C GLY A 68 -18.50 17.74 -1.13
N ASN A 69 -17.94 16.52 -1.12
CA ASN A 69 -18.64 15.29 -0.77
C ASN A 69 -18.21 14.80 0.62
N HIS A 70 -19.15 14.31 1.42
CA HIS A 70 -18.84 13.70 2.71
C HIS A 70 -19.07 12.18 2.62
N ARG A 71 -17.99 11.42 2.57
CA ARG A 71 -17.99 9.95 2.49
C ARG A 71 -17.18 9.37 3.65
N PRO A 72 -17.82 9.01 4.78
CA PRO A 72 -17.11 8.67 6.02
C PRO A 72 -16.57 7.23 6.04
N LEU A 73 -17.04 6.35 5.15
CA LEU A 73 -16.77 4.91 5.26
C LEU A 73 -15.59 4.47 4.38
N VAL A 74 -14.85 3.51 4.90
CA VAL A 74 -13.84 2.73 4.18
C VAL A 74 -14.38 1.32 3.94
N LEU A 75 -14.13 0.75 2.77
CA LEU A 75 -14.33 -0.66 2.51
C LEU A 75 -12.98 -1.38 2.64
N ALA A 76 -12.96 -2.54 3.29
CA ALA A 76 -11.78 -3.38 3.43
C ALA A 76 -12.16 -4.87 3.38
N LEU A 77 -11.17 -5.75 3.40
CA LEU A 77 -11.40 -7.19 3.35
C LEU A 77 -11.36 -7.81 4.75
N ASN A 78 -12.16 -8.85 4.98
CA ASN A 78 -11.99 -9.71 6.13
C ASN A 78 -10.55 -10.26 6.17
N ARG A 79 -9.98 -10.37 7.34
CA ARG A 79 -8.60 -10.81 7.58
C ARG A 79 -7.52 -9.90 6.98
N ALA A 80 -7.85 -8.64 6.65
CA ALA A 80 -6.86 -7.69 6.20
C ALA A 80 -5.94 -7.24 7.33
N TYR A 81 -4.68 -6.98 7.00
CA TYR A 81 -3.72 -6.33 7.89
C TYR A 81 -3.07 -5.15 7.17
N HIS A 82 -3.22 -3.98 7.75
CA HIS A 82 -2.72 -2.73 7.16
C HIS A 82 -1.76 -1.95 8.07
N GLY A 83 -1.35 -2.55 9.19
CA GLY A 83 -0.40 -1.95 10.13
C GLY A 83 -0.98 -1.74 11.52
N ASP A 84 -0.17 -1.14 12.41
CA ASP A 84 -0.40 -1.12 13.86
C ASP A 84 -0.75 0.28 14.41
N THR A 85 -0.95 1.28 13.55
CA THR A 85 -1.52 2.57 13.98
C THR A 85 -3.04 2.45 14.09
N PHE A 86 -3.68 3.29 14.91
CA PHE A 86 -5.11 3.15 15.23
C PHE A 86 -6.01 3.08 13.99
N LYS A 87 -5.78 3.92 12.97
CA LYS A 87 -6.62 3.89 11.77
C LYS A 87 -6.26 2.72 10.85
N ALA A 88 -4.99 2.31 10.80
CA ALA A 88 -4.57 1.10 10.10
C ALA A 88 -5.19 -0.15 10.74
N MET A 89 -5.27 -0.21 12.08
CA MET A 89 -5.97 -1.30 12.81
C MET A 89 -7.49 -1.27 12.55
N GLU A 90 -8.11 -0.08 12.48
CA GLU A 90 -9.55 0.04 12.21
C GLU A 90 -9.95 -0.53 10.83
N VAL A 91 -9.09 -0.37 9.82
CA VAL A 91 -9.31 -0.94 8.48
C VAL A 91 -8.76 -2.35 8.32
N GLY A 92 -8.00 -2.84 9.28
CA GLY A 92 -7.63 -4.24 9.45
C GLY A 92 -8.80 -5.07 9.99
N ASP A 93 -8.68 -6.39 9.89
CA ASP A 93 -9.63 -7.37 10.45
C ASP A 93 -8.83 -8.55 11.00
N ASP A 94 -7.98 -8.25 11.98
CA ASP A 94 -7.07 -9.21 12.61
C ASP A 94 -7.30 -9.27 14.13
N ASP A 95 -8.45 -9.75 14.51
CA ASP A 95 -8.90 -9.88 15.92
C ASP A 95 -7.87 -10.58 16.82
N ASP A 96 -7.01 -11.42 16.24
CA ASP A 96 -5.97 -12.15 16.96
C ASP A 96 -4.82 -11.24 17.44
N TYR A 97 -4.49 -10.19 16.70
CA TYR A 97 -3.36 -9.29 17.00
C TYR A 97 -3.79 -8.03 17.76
N HIS A 98 -4.94 -7.48 17.43
CA HIS A 98 -5.36 -6.16 17.90
C HIS A 98 -6.54 -6.18 18.88
N PHE A 99 -6.99 -7.35 19.35
CA PHE A 99 -8.16 -7.53 20.23
C PHE A 99 -8.20 -6.55 21.43
N ALA A 100 -7.04 -6.20 21.97
CA ALA A 100 -6.94 -5.28 23.10
C ALA A 100 -7.33 -3.82 22.76
N PHE A 101 -7.34 -3.47 21.48
CA PHE A 101 -7.62 -2.11 20.99
C PHE A 101 -9.03 -1.98 20.40
N GLU A 102 -9.73 -3.08 20.17
CA GLU A 102 -11.05 -3.10 19.53
C GLU A 102 -12.20 -2.75 20.48
N GLN A 103 -12.01 -2.98 21.77
CA GLN A 103 -13.03 -2.73 22.79
C GLN A 103 -12.52 -1.73 23.82
N LYS A 104 -12.91 -0.47 23.70
CA LYS A 104 -12.89 0.48 24.80
C LYS A 104 -14.32 0.95 25.07
N ASP A 105 -14.84 0.59 26.25
CA ASP A 105 -16.05 1.16 26.84
C ASP A 105 -17.34 1.01 26.00
N GLY A 106 -17.49 -0.09 25.26
CA GLY A 106 -18.67 -0.35 24.42
C GLY A 106 -18.75 0.50 23.15
N VAL A 107 -17.67 1.18 22.79
CA VAL A 107 -17.54 1.90 21.51
C VAL A 107 -16.90 0.97 20.50
N ASP A 108 -17.67 0.62 19.48
CA ASP A 108 -17.18 -0.11 18.31
C ASP A 108 -16.18 0.77 17.55
N GLN A 109 -14.90 0.41 17.63
CA GLN A 109 -13.80 1.16 16.99
C GLN A 109 -13.81 1.01 15.46
N LYS A 110 -14.49 -0.01 14.91
CA LYS A 110 -14.62 -0.27 13.47
C LYS A 110 -15.74 0.53 12.78
N LYS A 111 -16.37 1.47 13.48
CA LYS A 111 -17.53 2.25 12.95
C LYS A 111 -17.32 2.94 11.61
N GLY A 112 -16.08 3.21 11.23
CA GLY A 112 -15.73 3.85 9.95
C GLY A 112 -15.34 2.88 8.84
N CYS A 113 -15.33 1.56 9.10
CA CYS A 113 -14.92 0.55 8.13
C CYS A 113 -15.96 -0.57 7.98
N ILE A 114 -16.13 -1.03 6.73
CA ILE A 114 -16.97 -2.18 6.37
C ILE A 114 -16.05 -3.28 5.87
N HIS A 115 -16.08 -4.45 6.50
CA HIS A 115 -15.28 -5.60 6.11
C HIS A 115 -16.12 -6.60 5.33
N ILE A 116 -15.58 -7.10 4.21
CA ILE A 116 -16.24 -8.08 3.34
C ILE A 116 -15.32 -9.27 3.03
N PRO A 117 -15.88 -10.45 2.76
CA PRO A 117 -15.09 -11.56 2.25
C PRO A 117 -14.60 -11.29 0.82
N THR A 118 -13.50 -11.95 0.42
CA THR A 118 -12.87 -11.85 -0.91
C THR A 118 -13.69 -12.54 -2.01
N THR A 119 -14.97 -12.17 -2.16
CA THR A 119 -15.87 -12.71 -3.17
C THR A 119 -16.54 -11.59 -3.97
N ILE A 120 -16.73 -11.79 -5.28
CA ILE A 120 -17.37 -10.81 -6.15
C ILE A 120 -18.79 -10.47 -5.69
N PRO A 121 -19.67 -11.45 -5.31
CA PRO A 121 -20.99 -11.11 -4.83
C PRO A 121 -21.01 -10.20 -3.59
N ALA A 122 -20.14 -10.45 -2.60
CA ALA A 122 -20.05 -9.61 -1.42
C ALA A 122 -19.55 -8.19 -1.75
N LEU A 123 -18.61 -8.08 -2.69
CA LEU A 123 -18.11 -6.80 -3.17
C LEU A 123 -19.25 -6.00 -3.85
N GLU A 124 -20.00 -6.62 -4.75
CA GLU A 124 -21.13 -5.99 -5.46
C GLU A 124 -22.24 -5.56 -4.49
N GLU A 125 -22.58 -6.40 -3.52
CA GLU A 125 -23.54 -6.07 -2.47
C GLU A 125 -23.09 -4.86 -1.64
N ALA A 126 -21.82 -4.81 -1.22
CA ALA A 126 -21.29 -3.69 -0.47
C ALA A 126 -21.34 -2.39 -1.28
N PHE A 127 -20.95 -2.41 -2.55
CA PHE A 127 -21.07 -1.24 -3.41
C PHE A 127 -22.52 -0.83 -3.67
N GLN A 128 -23.42 -1.78 -3.90
CA GLN A 128 -24.85 -1.48 -4.06
C GLN A 128 -25.42 -0.75 -2.85
N LYS A 129 -24.98 -1.11 -1.65
CA LYS A 129 -25.52 -0.60 -0.39
C LYS A 129 -24.85 0.70 0.08
N TYR A 130 -23.54 0.87 -0.16
CA TYR A 130 -22.74 1.89 0.54
C TYR A 130 -21.95 2.83 -0.38
N HIS A 131 -22.01 2.70 -1.72
CA HIS A 131 -21.16 3.44 -2.66
C HIS A 131 -21.15 4.96 -2.47
N ASP A 132 -22.26 5.55 -2.03
CA ASP A 132 -22.42 6.99 -1.77
C ASP A 132 -21.73 7.46 -0.49
N GLN A 133 -21.39 6.54 0.41
CA GLN A 133 -20.72 6.78 1.68
C GLN A 133 -19.25 6.32 1.68
N LEU A 134 -18.84 5.50 0.71
CA LEU A 134 -17.48 4.98 0.61
C LEU A 134 -16.52 6.05 0.06
N ASN A 135 -15.47 6.37 0.82
CA ASN A 135 -14.37 7.18 0.32
C ASN A 135 -13.32 6.34 -0.42
N CYS A 136 -13.03 5.14 0.05
CA CYS A 136 -12.10 4.23 -0.60
C CYS A 136 -12.40 2.76 -0.30
N PHE A 137 -11.80 1.90 -1.13
CA PHE A 137 -11.62 0.48 -0.88
C PHE A 137 -10.12 0.19 -0.78
N ILE A 138 -9.66 -0.30 0.38
CA ILE A 138 -8.26 -0.65 0.63
C ILE A 138 -8.09 -2.17 0.64
N VAL A 139 -7.05 -2.68 -0.03
CA VAL A 139 -6.75 -4.11 -0.11
C VAL A 139 -5.25 -4.39 -0.13
N GLU A 140 -4.84 -5.52 0.44
CA GLU A 140 -3.59 -6.20 0.11
C GLU A 140 -3.83 -7.00 -1.18
N PRO A 141 -3.27 -6.60 -2.34
CA PRO A 141 -3.68 -7.20 -3.61
C PRO A 141 -3.11 -8.62 -3.80
N LEU A 142 -3.98 -9.57 -4.20
CA LEU A 142 -3.77 -11.00 -4.45
C LEU A 142 -3.39 -11.84 -3.24
N LEU A 143 -2.77 -11.28 -2.21
CA LEU A 143 -2.26 -12.02 -1.07
C LEU A 143 -2.44 -11.21 0.22
N GLN A 144 -3.27 -11.70 1.13
CA GLN A 144 -3.38 -11.20 2.48
C GLN A 144 -2.32 -11.89 3.36
N GLY A 145 -1.25 -11.14 3.71
CA GLY A 145 -0.09 -11.72 4.38
C GLY A 145 -0.39 -12.18 5.81
N ALA A 146 -0.55 -11.25 6.75
CA ALA A 146 -0.80 -11.54 8.16
C ALA A 146 -2.12 -12.29 8.40
N GLY A 147 -3.12 -12.08 7.55
CA GLY A 147 -4.41 -12.79 7.56
C GLY A 147 -4.33 -14.29 7.20
N GLY A 148 -3.16 -14.88 7.25
CA GLY A 148 -2.91 -16.32 7.05
C GLY A 148 -2.50 -16.68 5.63
N MET A 149 -1.80 -15.81 4.93
CA MET A 149 -1.36 -16.01 3.54
C MET A 149 -2.50 -16.39 2.59
N GLN A 150 -3.65 -15.72 2.75
CA GLN A 150 -4.83 -15.98 1.92
C GLN A 150 -4.61 -15.42 0.52
N MET A 151 -4.76 -16.30 -0.48
CA MET A 151 -4.65 -15.93 -1.89
C MET A 151 -6.03 -15.84 -2.51
N TYR A 152 -6.22 -14.89 -3.44
CA TYR A 152 -7.46 -14.75 -4.19
C TYR A 152 -7.19 -14.34 -5.64
N ASP A 153 -8.17 -14.54 -6.50
CA ASP A 153 -8.01 -14.38 -7.94
C ASP A 153 -8.02 -12.91 -8.37
N ILE A 154 -7.26 -12.61 -9.41
CA ILE A 154 -7.13 -11.27 -10.01
C ILE A 154 -8.47 -10.71 -10.52
N SER A 155 -9.45 -11.57 -10.86
CA SER A 155 -10.78 -11.15 -11.30
C SER A 155 -11.51 -10.32 -10.24
N PHE A 156 -11.29 -10.63 -8.95
CA PHE A 156 -11.81 -9.84 -7.85
C PHE A 156 -11.30 -8.38 -7.90
N LEU A 157 -10.00 -8.18 -8.10
CA LEU A 157 -9.40 -6.83 -8.19
C LEU A 157 -9.85 -6.09 -9.45
N LYS A 158 -10.00 -6.78 -10.58
CA LYS A 158 -10.56 -6.20 -11.81
C LYS A 158 -11.98 -5.69 -11.57
N ARG A 159 -12.82 -6.51 -10.93
CA ARG A 159 -14.16 -6.11 -10.58
C ARG A 159 -14.20 -4.95 -9.57
N ALA A 160 -13.31 -4.96 -8.58
CA ALA A 160 -13.14 -3.86 -7.64
C ALA A 160 -12.79 -2.56 -8.36
N ARG A 161 -11.86 -2.58 -9.33
CA ARG A 161 -11.49 -1.40 -10.12
C ARG A 161 -12.67 -0.84 -10.91
N GLU A 162 -13.46 -1.73 -11.54
CA GLU A 162 -14.67 -1.31 -12.28
C GLU A 162 -15.65 -0.57 -11.37
N LEU A 163 -15.98 -1.17 -10.22
CA LEU A 163 -16.93 -0.59 -9.27
C LEU A 163 -16.40 0.72 -8.65
N CYS A 164 -15.13 0.76 -8.26
CA CYS A 164 -14.50 1.97 -7.76
C CYS A 164 -14.55 3.10 -8.80
N SER A 165 -14.30 2.80 -10.08
CA SER A 165 -14.39 3.77 -11.17
C SER A 165 -15.83 4.25 -11.41
N GLN A 166 -16.79 3.32 -11.39
CA GLN A 166 -18.21 3.61 -11.61
C GLN A 166 -18.79 4.56 -10.55
N TYR A 167 -18.38 4.40 -9.30
CA TYR A 167 -18.96 5.12 -8.16
C TYR A 167 -18.08 6.22 -7.58
N ASP A 168 -16.94 6.54 -8.21
CA ASP A 168 -15.93 7.49 -7.73
C ASP A 168 -15.49 7.17 -6.30
N VAL A 169 -15.21 5.89 -6.02
CA VAL A 169 -14.58 5.39 -4.81
C VAL A 169 -13.09 5.18 -5.11
N LEU A 170 -12.17 5.66 -4.27
CA LEU A 170 -10.75 5.47 -4.51
C LEU A 170 -10.33 4.02 -4.21
N LEU A 171 -9.59 3.40 -5.12
CA LEU A 171 -8.98 2.10 -4.91
C LEU A 171 -7.56 2.28 -4.37
N ILE A 172 -7.29 1.71 -3.20
CA ILE A 172 -5.98 1.75 -2.55
C ILE A 172 -5.39 0.35 -2.54
N PHE A 173 -4.21 0.17 -3.13
CA PHE A 173 -3.43 -1.04 -2.99
C PHE A 173 -2.37 -0.87 -1.91
N ASP A 174 -2.47 -1.68 -0.88
CA ASP A 174 -1.41 -1.84 0.11
C ASP A 174 -0.42 -2.91 -0.39
N GLU A 175 0.59 -2.45 -1.11
CA GLU A 175 1.68 -3.30 -1.60
C GLU A 175 2.94 -3.24 -0.70
N VAL A 176 2.77 -2.91 0.57
CA VAL A 176 3.87 -2.95 1.55
C VAL A 176 4.46 -4.36 1.67
N ALA A 177 3.61 -5.40 1.62
CA ALA A 177 4.05 -6.79 1.67
C ALA A 177 4.02 -7.48 0.29
N THR A 178 3.11 -7.08 -0.60
CA THR A 178 2.86 -7.76 -1.87
C THR A 178 3.68 -7.24 -3.04
N GLY A 179 4.26 -6.05 -2.92
CA GLY A 179 5.09 -5.44 -3.96
C GLY A 179 6.46 -6.09 -4.13
N PHE A 180 7.21 -5.57 -5.09
CA PHE A 180 8.59 -5.98 -5.41
C PHE A 180 8.73 -7.48 -5.69
N GLY A 181 7.75 -8.06 -6.38
CA GLY A 181 7.83 -9.44 -6.86
C GLY A 181 7.21 -10.50 -5.95
N ARG A 182 6.72 -10.14 -4.74
CA ARG A 182 6.18 -11.12 -3.78
C ARG A 182 5.08 -12.00 -4.36
N THR A 183 4.23 -11.45 -5.22
CA THR A 183 3.10 -12.16 -5.87
C THR A 183 3.44 -12.72 -7.26
N GLY A 184 4.71 -12.68 -7.67
CA GLY A 184 5.11 -13.00 -9.05
C GLY A 184 4.96 -11.86 -10.04
N HIS A 185 4.28 -10.78 -9.65
CA HIS A 185 4.27 -9.49 -10.36
C HIS A 185 5.27 -8.54 -9.70
N ARG A 186 5.86 -7.61 -10.46
CA ARG A 186 6.69 -6.54 -9.89
C ARG A 186 5.85 -5.76 -8.86
N PHE A 187 4.66 -5.31 -9.29
CA PHE A 187 3.55 -4.83 -8.49
C PHE A 187 2.26 -5.40 -9.05
N VAL A 188 1.27 -5.66 -8.22
CA VAL A 188 -0.07 -6.03 -8.72
C VAL A 188 -0.70 -4.85 -9.45
N ALA A 189 -0.29 -3.64 -9.10
CA ALA A 189 -0.60 -2.41 -9.81
C ALA A 189 -0.24 -2.44 -11.31
N ASP A 190 0.72 -3.26 -11.75
CA ASP A 190 1.05 -3.46 -13.18
C ASP A 190 -0.12 -4.12 -13.96
N VAL A 191 -1.05 -4.80 -13.27
CA VAL A 191 -2.18 -5.53 -13.88
C VAL A 191 -3.51 -4.81 -13.64
N VAL A 192 -3.71 -4.27 -12.45
CA VAL A 192 -4.91 -3.50 -12.07
C VAL A 192 -4.44 -2.21 -11.41
N LEU A 193 -4.63 -1.07 -12.07
CA LEU A 193 -4.12 0.21 -11.60
C LEU A 193 -4.99 0.77 -10.46
N PRO A 194 -4.44 0.99 -9.25
CA PRO A 194 -5.14 1.67 -8.17
C PRO A 194 -5.10 3.20 -8.35
N ASP A 195 -5.86 3.93 -7.52
CA ASP A 195 -5.76 5.39 -7.42
C ASP A 195 -4.63 5.80 -6.46
N ILE A 196 -4.37 4.96 -5.46
CA ILE A 196 -3.29 5.16 -4.47
C ILE A 196 -2.59 3.81 -4.25
N LEU A 197 -1.25 3.86 -4.23
CA LEU A 197 -0.38 2.72 -3.97
C LEU A 197 0.44 2.97 -2.72
N VAL A 198 0.48 2.00 -1.81
CA VAL A 198 1.30 2.07 -0.60
C VAL A 198 2.47 1.11 -0.70
N LEU A 199 3.68 1.63 -0.50
CA LEU A 199 4.95 0.89 -0.59
C LEU A 199 5.70 0.92 0.74
N GLY A 200 6.45 -0.13 1.04
CA GLY A 200 7.29 -0.23 2.23
C GLY A 200 8.20 -1.46 2.17
N LYS A 201 8.63 -1.96 3.31
CA LYS A 201 9.45 -3.19 3.45
C LYS A 201 10.58 -3.32 2.41
N ALA A 202 10.31 -4.02 1.30
CA ALA A 202 11.28 -4.25 0.22
C ALA A 202 11.77 -2.95 -0.45
N LEU A 203 11.05 -1.84 -0.30
CA LEU A 203 11.45 -0.52 -0.82
C LEU A 203 12.88 -0.15 -0.40
N THR A 204 13.32 -0.56 0.80
CA THR A 204 14.69 -0.31 1.28
C THR A 204 15.59 -1.55 1.26
N GLY A 205 15.09 -2.68 0.76
CA GLY A 205 15.80 -3.95 0.85
C GLY A 205 16.09 -4.39 2.29
N GLY A 206 15.29 -3.92 3.26
CA GLY A 206 15.37 -4.30 4.68
C GLY A 206 16.41 -3.53 5.51
N TYR A 207 16.98 -2.45 5.00
CA TYR A 207 18.06 -1.72 5.69
C TYR A 207 17.56 -0.68 6.70
N ILE A 208 16.45 -0.01 6.41
CA ILE A 208 15.95 1.10 7.23
C ILE A 208 14.44 1.22 7.07
N GLY A 209 13.75 1.75 8.08
CA GLY A 209 12.33 2.08 7.98
C GLY A 209 12.11 3.17 6.93
N HIS A 210 11.27 2.88 5.95
CA HIS A 210 10.84 3.82 4.92
C HIS A 210 9.60 3.28 4.23
N ALA A 211 8.69 4.17 3.89
CA ALA A 211 7.49 3.85 3.14
C ALA A 211 7.11 5.03 2.25
N CYS A 212 6.25 4.77 1.28
CA CYS A 212 5.76 5.78 0.37
C CYS A 212 4.28 5.54 0.06
N THR A 213 3.49 6.58 0.12
CA THR A 213 2.14 6.63 -0.44
C THR A 213 2.23 7.33 -1.78
N VAL A 214 1.85 6.66 -2.86
CA VAL A 214 1.91 7.20 -4.22
C VAL A 214 0.51 7.37 -4.76
N ALA A 215 0.15 8.58 -5.12
CA ALA A 215 -1.15 8.91 -5.68
C ALA A 215 -1.08 9.13 -7.20
N ASN A 216 -2.19 8.87 -7.88
CA ASN A 216 -2.34 9.23 -9.28
C ASN A 216 -2.70 10.71 -9.45
N HIS A 217 -2.72 11.17 -10.70
CA HIS A 217 -3.04 12.57 -11.02
C HIS A 217 -4.45 12.98 -10.57
N LYS A 218 -5.44 12.10 -10.70
CA LYS A 218 -6.82 12.35 -10.24
C LYS A 218 -6.88 12.71 -8.76
N VAL A 219 -6.13 12.00 -7.92
CA VAL A 219 -6.07 12.28 -6.47
C VAL A 219 -5.35 13.59 -6.22
N TYR A 220 -4.19 13.80 -6.83
CA TYR A 220 -3.40 15.02 -6.68
C TYR A 220 -4.19 16.29 -7.02
N GLU A 221 -4.93 16.32 -8.12
CA GLU A 221 -5.72 17.46 -8.57
C GLU A 221 -6.75 17.93 -7.54
N ALA A 222 -7.27 17.04 -6.69
CA ALA A 222 -8.21 17.42 -5.64
C ALA A 222 -7.56 18.24 -4.51
N PHE A 223 -6.23 18.19 -4.40
CA PHE A 223 -5.45 18.93 -3.41
C PHE A 223 -4.78 20.19 -4.00
N TYR A 224 -4.63 20.23 -5.32
CA TYR A 224 -3.98 21.35 -6.02
C TYR A 224 -4.91 22.55 -6.06
N SER A 225 -4.68 23.53 -5.18
CA SER A 225 -5.56 24.70 -5.01
C SER A 225 -4.82 25.85 -4.33
N ASP A 226 -5.26 27.08 -4.57
CA ASP A 226 -4.85 28.27 -3.83
C ASP A 226 -5.52 28.37 -2.42
N ASP A 227 -6.46 27.49 -2.12
CA ASP A 227 -7.09 27.39 -0.78
C ASP A 227 -6.28 26.45 0.11
N ASP A 228 -5.55 27.01 1.07
CA ASP A 228 -4.69 26.28 2.02
C ASP A 228 -5.45 25.17 2.78
N ARG A 229 -6.77 25.30 2.93
CA ARG A 229 -7.61 24.27 3.60
C ARG A 229 -7.69 22.97 2.81
N LYS A 230 -7.37 23.00 1.52
CA LYS A 230 -7.33 21.81 0.66
C LYS A 230 -5.98 21.09 0.72
N ALA A 231 -4.95 21.69 1.29
CA ALA A 231 -3.65 21.05 1.42
C ALA A 231 -3.71 19.85 2.37
N LEU A 232 -2.94 18.79 2.06
CA LEU A 232 -2.77 17.64 2.95
C LEU A 232 -1.90 18.05 4.15
N MET A 233 -2.53 18.32 5.28
CA MET A 233 -1.85 18.75 6.51
C MET A 233 -1.34 17.51 7.29
N HIS A 234 -0.33 16.85 6.73
CA HIS A 234 0.41 15.77 7.34
C HIS A 234 1.89 15.94 6.97
N GLY A 235 2.79 15.99 7.96
CA GLY A 235 4.20 16.26 7.71
C GLY A 235 5.08 15.86 8.89
N PRO A 236 5.37 14.56 9.08
CA PRO A 236 6.33 14.12 10.10
C PRO A 236 7.70 14.75 9.85
N THR A 237 8.40 15.10 10.91
CA THR A 237 9.70 15.78 10.82
C THR A 237 10.69 15.05 9.92
N PHE A 238 10.74 13.72 10.01
CA PHE A 238 11.70 12.88 9.27
C PHE A 238 11.14 12.28 7.98
N MET A 239 10.00 12.74 7.49
CA MET A 239 9.49 12.29 6.18
C MET A 239 10.50 12.57 5.07
N GLY A 240 10.67 11.60 4.15
CA GLY A 240 11.66 11.70 3.09
C GLY A 240 13.10 11.77 3.61
N ASN A 241 13.40 11.05 4.69
CA ASN A 241 14.75 10.98 5.24
C ASN A 241 15.79 10.67 4.16
N ALA A 242 16.87 11.47 4.11
CA ALA A 242 17.86 11.39 3.03
C ALA A 242 18.56 10.04 2.95
N LEU A 243 18.89 9.41 4.11
CA LEU A 243 19.47 8.07 4.15
C LEU A 243 18.52 7.03 3.60
N ALA A 244 17.25 7.09 4.01
CA ALA A 244 16.21 6.16 3.56
C ALA A 244 15.94 6.32 2.06
N CYS A 245 15.88 7.54 1.55
CA CYS A 245 15.72 7.82 0.11
C CYS A 245 16.90 7.27 -0.70
N ALA A 246 18.14 7.48 -0.26
CA ALA A 246 19.34 6.97 -0.94
C ALA A 246 19.38 5.44 -0.98
N VAL A 247 18.97 4.78 0.11
CA VAL A 247 18.87 3.31 0.17
C VAL A 247 17.76 2.79 -0.72
N SER A 248 16.57 3.40 -0.68
CA SER A 248 15.44 3.01 -1.52
C SER A 248 15.77 3.12 -3.01
N LEU A 249 16.38 4.22 -3.43
CA LEU A 249 16.85 4.40 -4.80
C LEU A 249 17.81 3.27 -5.19
N LYS A 250 18.82 3.00 -4.35
CA LYS A 250 19.79 1.93 -4.62
C LYS A 250 19.14 0.54 -4.61
N ALA A 251 18.13 0.30 -3.79
CA ALA A 251 17.40 -0.98 -3.76
C ALA A 251 16.65 -1.21 -5.08
N ILE A 252 15.98 -0.19 -5.62
CA ILE A 252 15.30 -0.25 -6.91
C ILE A 252 16.31 -0.50 -8.05
N GLU A 253 17.44 0.23 -8.07
CA GLU A 253 18.50 0.01 -9.07
C GLU A 253 19.05 -1.43 -9.05
N ILE A 254 19.23 -2.02 -7.86
CA ILE A 254 19.69 -3.40 -7.71
C ILE A 254 18.60 -4.37 -8.17
N PHE A 255 17.34 -4.12 -7.84
CA PHE A 255 16.21 -4.94 -8.26
C PHE A 255 16.14 -5.06 -9.79
N GLU A 256 16.29 -3.95 -10.51
CA GLU A 256 16.31 -3.92 -11.97
C GLU A 256 17.58 -4.53 -12.54
N ARG A 257 18.76 -4.06 -12.09
CA ARG A 257 20.07 -4.50 -12.60
C ARG A 257 20.25 -6.02 -12.53
N ASP A 258 19.83 -6.62 -11.43
CA ASP A 258 20.05 -8.04 -11.15
C ASP A 258 18.88 -8.92 -11.57
N ASP A 259 17.92 -8.36 -12.31
CA ASP A 259 16.72 -9.03 -12.85
C ASP A 259 16.03 -9.92 -11.82
N TYR A 260 15.57 -9.28 -10.73
CA TYR A 260 14.90 -10.01 -9.65
C TYR A 260 13.62 -10.71 -10.11
N MET A 261 12.93 -10.17 -11.10
CA MET A 261 11.70 -10.80 -11.60
C MET A 261 11.97 -12.17 -12.24
N SER A 262 13.04 -12.34 -12.98
CA SER A 262 13.45 -13.66 -13.49
C SER A 262 13.86 -14.61 -12.38
N LYS A 263 14.55 -14.12 -11.35
CA LYS A 263 14.88 -14.94 -10.16
C LYS A 263 13.64 -15.42 -9.42
N ILE A 264 12.66 -14.55 -9.21
CA ILE A 264 11.38 -14.86 -8.55
C ILE A 264 10.61 -15.92 -9.33
N LYS A 265 10.48 -15.76 -10.65
CA LYS A 265 9.86 -16.78 -11.51
C LYS A 265 10.55 -18.16 -11.39
N ASN A 266 11.88 -18.16 -11.33
CA ASN A 266 12.65 -19.38 -11.15
C ASN A 266 12.42 -20.01 -9.77
N ILE A 267 12.39 -19.19 -8.70
CA ILE A 267 12.08 -19.66 -7.34
C ILE A 267 10.70 -20.30 -7.31
N GLU A 268 9.69 -19.65 -7.87
CA GLU A 268 8.33 -20.20 -7.94
C GLU A 268 8.28 -21.52 -8.71
N ALA A 269 8.91 -21.58 -9.87
CA ALA A 269 8.96 -22.79 -10.70
C ALA A 269 9.64 -23.97 -9.98
N ILE A 270 10.77 -23.73 -9.31
CA ILE A 270 11.48 -24.72 -8.51
C ILE A 270 10.59 -25.20 -7.35
N THR A 271 10.00 -24.27 -6.60
CA THR A 271 9.15 -24.60 -5.44
C THR A 271 7.94 -25.42 -5.86
N ARG A 272 7.27 -25.06 -6.96
CA ARG A 272 6.15 -25.84 -7.50
C ARG A 272 6.57 -27.25 -7.90
N ARG A 273 7.73 -27.40 -8.54
CA ARG A 273 8.26 -28.72 -8.95
C ARG A 273 8.60 -29.59 -7.74
N GLU A 274 9.32 -29.03 -6.77
CA GLU A 274 9.80 -29.80 -5.60
C GLU A 274 8.65 -30.19 -4.64
N LEU A 275 7.58 -29.41 -4.62
CA LEU A 275 6.42 -29.65 -3.73
C LEU A 275 5.21 -30.26 -4.46
N ALA A 276 5.31 -30.57 -5.77
CA ALA A 276 4.17 -31.04 -6.56
C ALA A 276 3.53 -32.31 -6.00
N ASP A 277 4.36 -33.26 -5.57
CA ASP A 277 3.91 -34.57 -5.04
C ASP A 277 4.08 -34.69 -3.51
N PHE A 278 4.41 -33.56 -2.86
CA PHE A 278 4.63 -33.59 -1.43
C PHE A 278 3.33 -33.72 -0.65
N GLN A 279 3.18 -34.77 0.15
CA GLN A 279 2.02 -35.01 0.99
C GLN A 279 2.45 -35.40 2.41
N ASP A 280 1.82 -34.82 3.41
CA ASP A 280 2.00 -35.14 4.82
C ASP A 280 0.68 -34.84 5.55
N GLU A 281 0.20 -35.75 6.41
CA GLU A 281 -1.06 -35.63 7.13
C GLU A 281 -1.16 -34.40 8.05
N ARG A 282 -0.01 -33.86 8.43
CA ARG A 282 0.10 -32.64 9.27
C ARG A 282 -0.05 -31.35 8.47
N ILE A 283 -0.01 -31.42 7.12
CA ILE A 283 -0.11 -30.27 6.22
C ILE A 283 -1.50 -30.20 5.63
N LYS A 284 -2.21 -29.12 5.91
CA LYS A 284 -3.57 -28.90 5.40
C LYS A 284 -3.57 -28.55 3.91
N GLU A 285 -2.66 -27.69 3.49
CA GLU A 285 -2.56 -27.20 2.11
C GLU A 285 -1.18 -26.62 1.83
N ILE A 286 -0.79 -26.61 0.57
CA ILE A 286 0.42 -25.95 0.06
C ILE A 286 -0.02 -24.93 -0.99
N ARG A 287 0.34 -23.67 -0.76
CA ARG A 287 0.07 -22.55 -1.66
C ARG A 287 1.38 -21.91 -2.08
N ILE A 288 1.55 -21.63 -3.37
CA ILE A 288 2.80 -21.09 -3.92
C ILE A 288 2.45 -19.90 -4.82
N MET A 289 3.10 -18.76 -4.56
CA MET A 289 2.93 -17.53 -5.31
C MET A 289 4.21 -16.69 -5.22
N GLY A 290 4.83 -16.39 -6.37
CA GLY A 290 6.02 -15.54 -6.47
C GLY A 290 7.31 -16.13 -5.93
#